data_abc25f547ee5beb92de165e2b52d26ca
#
_entry.id   abc25f547ee5beb92de165e2b52d26ca
#
_cell.length_a   1.000
_cell.length_b   1.000
_cell.length_c   1.000
_cell.angle_alpha   90.00
_cell.angle_beta   90.00
_cell.angle_gamma   90.00
#
_symmetry.space_group_name_H-M   'P 1'
#
loop_
_entity.id
_entity.type
_entity.pdbx_description
1 polymer ?
#
loop_
_entity_poly.entity_id
_entity_poly.type
_entity_poly.pdbx_seq_one_letter_code
_entity_poly.pdbx_strand_id
1 'polypeptide(L)'
;MAEKHDTVRGLVLAGGGAKGSYQVGVYQALMELGWLPDVITGASVGSLNAALFVMGKVNEAADLWRSLDNHGVLELPEGKTPEELRDFLLETLRGGGLNTEPLGQTIDQYMDENAIRASHIKYGLV
;
A
#
# COMPACT_ATOMS: atom_id res chain seq x y z
N MET A 1 -18.69 -2.65 -18.23
CA MET A 1 -18.82 -4.10 -17.91
C MET A 1 -17.45 -4.73 -17.97
N ALA A 2 -17.03 -5.41 -16.91
CA ALA A 2 -15.80 -6.17 -16.97
C ALA A 2 -15.98 -7.35 -17.95
N GLU A 3 -15.06 -7.52 -18.90
CA GLU A 3 -15.04 -8.71 -19.74
C GLU A 3 -14.88 -9.95 -18.85
N LYS A 4 -15.77 -10.91 -19.04
CA LYS A 4 -15.71 -12.18 -18.30
C LYS A 4 -14.57 -13.00 -18.89
N HIS A 5 -13.46 -13.08 -18.19
CA HIS A 5 -12.34 -13.92 -18.58
C HIS A 5 -12.60 -15.37 -18.14
N ASP A 6 -12.16 -16.34 -18.93
CA ASP A 6 -12.19 -17.77 -18.55
C ASP A 6 -11.23 -18.09 -17.41
N THR A 7 -10.35 -17.16 -17.06
CA THR A 7 -9.33 -17.30 -16.01
C THR A 7 -9.45 -16.19 -14.97
N VAL A 8 -9.28 -16.53 -13.70
CA VAL A 8 -9.22 -15.57 -12.61
C VAL A 8 -7.84 -14.90 -12.59
N ARG A 9 -7.83 -13.57 -12.61
CA ARG A 9 -6.61 -12.76 -12.56
C ARG A 9 -6.33 -12.29 -11.14
N GLY A 10 -5.21 -12.72 -10.59
CA GLY A 10 -4.75 -12.30 -9.26
C GLY A 10 -3.59 -11.33 -9.35
N LEU A 11 -3.60 -10.30 -8.51
CA LEU A 11 -2.49 -9.39 -8.29
C LEU A 11 -2.03 -9.50 -6.84
N VAL A 12 -0.75 -9.75 -6.63
CA VAL A 12 -0.14 -9.86 -5.31
C VAL A 12 0.86 -8.73 -5.11
N LEU A 13 0.65 -7.93 -4.09
CA LEU A 13 1.47 -6.77 -3.76
C LEU A 13 2.29 -7.04 -2.50
N ALA A 14 3.61 -7.11 -2.67
CA ALA A 14 4.53 -7.31 -1.55
C ALA A 14 4.66 -6.05 -0.68
N GLY A 15 5.12 -6.22 0.55
CA GLY A 15 5.60 -5.13 1.38
C GLY A 15 6.90 -4.55 0.81
N GLY A 16 7.39 -3.48 1.41
CA GLY A 16 8.67 -2.87 1.01
C GLY A 16 8.78 -1.37 1.26
N GLY A 17 7.96 -0.81 2.14
CA GLY A 17 8.02 0.61 2.51
C GLY A 17 7.87 1.52 1.29
N ALA A 18 8.83 2.43 1.09
CA ALA A 18 8.81 3.39 -0.02
C ALA A 18 8.74 2.77 -1.43
N LYS A 19 9.12 1.50 -1.58
CA LYS A 19 8.98 0.77 -2.84
C LYS A 19 7.51 0.53 -3.24
N GLY A 20 6.57 0.75 -2.34
CA GLY A 20 5.14 0.72 -2.64
C GLY A 20 4.72 1.75 -3.70
N SER A 21 5.45 2.85 -3.85
CA SER A 21 5.21 3.82 -4.92
C SER A 21 5.34 3.21 -6.31
N TYR A 22 6.27 2.28 -6.51
CA TYR A 22 6.44 1.55 -7.76
C TYR A 22 5.21 0.71 -8.13
N GLN A 23 4.55 0.11 -7.13
CA GLN A 23 3.34 -0.70 -7.35
C GLN A 23 2.20 0.12 -7.97
N VAL A 24 2.08 1.39 -7.59
CA VAL A 24 1.06 2.29 -8.16
C VAL A 24 1.29 2.50 -9.65
N GLY A 25 2.53 2.77 -10.06
CA GLY A 25 2.88 2.92 -11.48
C GLY A 25 2.64 1.64 -12.28
N VAL A 26 2.98 0.48 -11.71
CA VAL A 26 2.69 -0.82 -12.34
C VAL A 26 1.18 -1.02 -12.53
N TYR A 27 0.38 -0.72 -11.51
CA TYR A 27 -1.07 -0.88 -11.60
C TYR A 27 -1.68 0.07 -12.63
N GLN A 28 -1.22 1.33 -12.70
CA GLN A 28 -1.63 2.28 -13.74
C GLN A 28 -1.34 1.73 -15.15
N ALA A 29 -0.14 1.20 -15.37
CA ALA A 29 0.24 0.60 -16.64
C ALA A 29 -0.62 -0.63 -17.00
N LEU A 30 -0.92 -1.49 -16.03
CA LEU A 30 -1.81 -2.63 -16.24
C LEU A 30 -3.22 -2.19 -16.67
N MET A 31 -3.76 -1.14 -16.03
CA MET A 31 -5.05 -0.56 -16.40
C MET A 31 -5.03 0.00 -17.84
N GLU A 32 -3.97 0.71 -18.21
CA GLU A 32 -3.79 1.25 -19.57
C GLU A 32 -3.75 0.14 -20.63
N LEU A 33 -3.19 -1.01 -20.27
CA LEU A 33 -3.14 -2.20 -21.12
C LEU A 33 -4.47 -3.00 -21.12
N GLY A 34 -5.50 -2.52 -20.41
CA GLY A 34 -6.78 -3.22 -20.28
C GLY A 34 -6.74 -4.48 -19.41
N TRP A 35 -5.67 -4.66 -18.61
CA TRP A 35 -5.58 -5.77 -17.68
C TRP A 35 -6.08 -5.34 -16.30
N LEU A 36 -7.20 -5.92 -15.88
CA LEU A 36 -7.79 -5.68 -14.56
C LEU A 36 -7.80 -6.98 -13.76
N PRO A 37 -7.45 -6.94 -12.47
CA PRO A 37 -7.50 -8.12 -11.61
C PRO A 37 -8.93 -8.40 -11.12
N ASP A 38 -9.19 -9.67 -10.83
CA ASP A 38 -10.40 -10.12 -10.14
C ASP A 38 -10.16 -10.18 -8.61
N VAL A 39 -8.90 -10.38 -8.21
CA VAL A 39 -8.47 -10.47 -6.81
C VAL A 39 -7.17 -9.68 -6.63
N ILE A 40 -7.09 -8.88 -5.59
CA ILE A 40 -5.84 -8.23 -5.17
C ILE A 40 -5.56 -8.63 -3.72
N THR A 41 -4.35 -9.09 -3.47
CA THR A 41 -3.84 -9.34 -2.11
C THR A 41 -2.59 -8.52 -1.86
N GLY A 42 -2.38 -8.11 -0.61
CA GLY A 42 -1.22 -7.31 -0.25
C GLY A 42 -0.71 -7.58 1.15
N ALA A 43 0.57 -7.31 1.35
CA ALA A 43 1.24 -7.36 2.64
C ALA A 43 1.83 -5.98 2.97
N SER A 44 1.72 -5.53 4.23
CA SER A 44 2.24 -4.23 4.68
C SER A 44 1.74 -3.08 3.78
N VAL A 45 2.64 -2.24 3.26
CA VAL A 45 2.30 -1.15 2.32
C VAL A 45 1.56 -1.65 1.06
N GLY A 46 1.82 -2.88 0.64
CA GLY A 46 1.06 -3.52 -0.45
C GLY A 46 -0.42 -3.71 -0.11
N SER A 47 -0.77 -3.92 1.16
CA SER A 47 -2.17 -3.98 1.61
C SER A 47 -2.88 -2.64 1.46
N LEU A 48 -2.20 -1.54 1.74
CA LEU A 48 -2.76 -0.18 1.59
C LEU A 48 -2.98 0.15 0.11
N ASN A 49 -2.00 -0.12 -0.74
CA ASN A 49 -2.14 0.06 -2.18
C ASN A 49 -3.27 -0.83 -2.72
N ALA A 50 -3.33 -2.10 -2.31
CA ALA A 50 -4.38 -3.02 -2.73
C ALA A 50 -5.78 -2.49 -2.37
N ALA A 51 -5.97 -1.97 -1.16
CA ALA A 51 -7.23 -1.38 -0.73
C ALA A 51 -7.63 -0.19 -1.60
N LEU A 52 -6.69 0.72 -1.89
CA LEU A 52 -6.92 1.86 -2.77
C LEU A 52 -7.28 1.43 -4.21
N PHE A 53 -6.61 0.42 -4.74
CA PHE A 53 -6.90 -0.12 -6.07
C PHE A 53 -8.28 -0.78 -6.14
N VAL A 54 -8.64 -1.56 -5.13
CA VAL A 54 -9.96 -2.21 -5.00
C VAL A 54 -11.08 -1.18 -4.93
N MET A 55 -10.85 -0.03 -4.28
CA MET A 55 -11.80 1.10 -4.24
C MET A 55 -11.83 1.93 -5.52
N GLY A 56 -10.98 1.64 -6.52
CA GLY A 56 -10.84 2.46 -7.72
C GLY A 56 -10.13 3.79 -7.50
N LYS A 57 -9.34 3.91 -6.43
CA LYS A 57 -8.64 5.15 -6.03
C LYS A 57 -7.15 5.14 -6.42
N VAL A 58 -6.83 4.69 -7.64
CA VAL A 58 -5.44 4.61 -8.09
C VAL A 58 -4.80 5.99 -8.25
N ASN A 59 -5.55 7.00 -8.66
CA ASN A 59 -5.04 8.37 -8.79
C ASN A 59 -4.76 8.98 -7.42
N GLU A 60 -5.65 8.78 -6.47
CA GLU A 60 -5.45 9.17 -5.06
C GLU A 60 -4.24 8.47 -4.45
N ALA A 61 -4.03 7.20 -4.79
CA ALA A 61 -2.83 6.48 -4.38
C ALA A 61 -1.57 7.14 -4.95
N ALA A 62 -1.57 7.52 -6.23
CA ALA A 62 -0.45 8.21 -6.85
C ALA A 62 -0.17 9.57 -6.19
N ASP A 63 -1.20 10.33 -5.88
CA ASP A 63 -1.08 11.64 -5.22
C ASP A 63 -0.60 11.48 -3.78
N LEU A 64 -1.09 10.49 -3.05
CA LEU A 64 -0.61 10.14 -1.72
C LEU A 64 0.89 9.85 -1.74
N TRP A 65 1.36 9.00 -2.63
CA TRP A 65 2.78 8.67 -2.74
C TRP A 65 3.65 9.87 -3.14
N ARG A 66 3.15 10.80 -3.94
CA ARG A 66 3.86 12.04 -4.26
C ARG A 66 3.92 13.00 -3.09
N SER A 67 2.91 12.99 -2.21
CA SER A 67 2.87 13.84 -1.03
C SER A 67 3.70 13.31 0.14
N LEU A 68 4.01 12.00 0.14
CA LEU A 68 4.88 11.41 1.13
C LEU A 68 6.32 11.82 0.82
N ASP A 69 6.83 12.79 1.55
CA ASP A 69 8.26 13.04 1.63
C ASP A 69 8.94 11.96 2.47
N ASN A 70 10.25 12.03 2.59
CA ASN A 70 11.06 11.03 3.28
C ASN A 70 10.69 10.81 4.77
N HIS A 71 9.79 11.63 5.33
CA HIS A 71 9.35 11.57 6.73
C HIS A 71 7.95 10.93 6.90
N GLY A 72 7.24 10.65 5.82
CA GLY A 72 5.77 10.53 5.86
C GLY A 72 5.18 9.18 6.24
N VAL A 73 5.93 8.07 6.30
CA VAL A 73 5.33 6.75 6.58
C VAL A 73 5.88 6.13 7.88
N LEU A 74 7.13 6.34 8.15
CA LEU A 74 7.80 5.89 9.35
C LEU A 74 8.76 7.00 9.78
N GLU A 75 8.62 7.50 10.99
CA GLU A 75 9.61 8.40 11.57
C GLU A 75 10.93 7.65 11.78
N LEU A 76 11.72 7.54 10.71
CA LEU A 76 13.09 7.10 10.80
C LEU A 76 13.96 8.32 11.14
N PRO A 77 14.79 8.23 12.18
CA PRO A 77 15.68 9.34 12.54
C PRO A 77 16.68 9.61 11.42
N GLU A 78 16.74 10.86 10.97
CA GLU A 78 17.70 11.30 9.95
C GLU A 78 19.14 11.36 10.51
N GLY A 79 20.11 11.20 9.62
CA GLY A 79 21.53 11.42 9.90
C GLY A 79 22.19 10.35 10.76
N LYS A 80 21.56 9.20 10.98
CA LYS A 80 22.15 8.10 11.74
C LYS A 80 23.04 7.22 10.86
N THR A 81 24.14 6.76 11.47
CA THR A 81 24.98 5.73 10.89
C THR A 81 24.22 4.39 10.81
N PRO A 82 24.66 3.44 9.95
CA PRO A 82 24.04 2.12 9.87
C PRO A 82 23.97 1.38 11.22
N GLU A 83 24.96 1.58 12.10
CA GLU A 83 24.98 0.98 13.43
C GLU A 83 23.94 1.61 14.35
N GLU A 84 23.84 2.94 14.38
CA GLU A 84 22.84 3.66 15.15
C GLU A 84 21.41 3.37 14.67
N LEU A 85 21.21 3.20 13.36
CA LEU A 85 19.93 2.79 12.80
C LEU A 85 19.54 1.37 13.22
N ARG A 86 20.51 0.45 13.22
CA ARG A 86 20.30 -0.91 13.71
C ARG A 86 19.91 -0.93 15.18
N ASP A 87 20.61 -0.18 16.03
CA ASP A 87 20.34 -0.11 17.47
C ASP A 87 18.96 0.51 17.72
N PHE A 88 18.61 1.57 17.01
CA PHE A 88 17.28 2.17 17.04
C PHE A 88 16.19 1.16 16.66
N LEU A 89 16.38 0.38 15.59
CA LEU A 89 15.43 -0.64 15.17
C LEU A 89 15.27 -1.75 16.23
N LEU A 90 16.37 -2.18 16.85
CA LEU A 90 16.32 -3.19 17.91
C LEU A 90 15.61 -2.68 19.17
N GLU A 91 15.86 -1.43 19.58
CA GLU A 91 15.15 -0.80 20.70
C GLU A 91 13.66 -0.62 20.41
N THR A 92 13.33 -0.20 19.19
CA THR A 92 11.96 -0.03 18.74
C THR A 92 11.20 -1.35 18.76
N LEU A 93 11.81 -2.43 18.27
CA LEU A 93 11.23 -3.78 18.32
C LEU A 93 11.01 -4.28 19.75
N ARG A 94 11.95 -3.97 20.66
CA ARG A 94 11.81 -4.30 22.09
C ARG A 94 10.75 -3.47 22.80
N GLY A 95 10.53 -2.24 22.35
CA GLY A 95 9.55 -1.30 22.90
C GLY A 95 8.13 -1.46 22.37
N GLY A 96 7.87 -2.45 21.50
CA GLY A 96 6.52 -2.73 20.98
C GLY A 96 6.24 -2.19 19.57
N GLY A 97 7.25 -1.68 18.87
CA GLY A 97 7.14 -1.27 17.47
C GLY A 97 7.35 0.22 17.22
N LEU A 98 7.35 0.59 15.95
CA LEU A 98 7.43 1.98 15.49
C LEU A 98 6.13 2.73 15.76
N ASN A 99 6.20 4.06 15.91
CA ASN A 99 5.00 4.88 15.95
C ASN A 99 4.23 4.75 14.63
N THR A 100 3.07 4.10 14.69
CA THR A 100 2.19 3.85 13.55
C THR A 100 1.03 4.86 13.46
N GLU A 101 1.01 5.87 14.31
CA GLU A 101 -0.07 6.85 14.36
C GLU A 101 -0.23 7.62 13.04
N PRO A 102 0.84 8.08 12.36
CA PRO A 102 0.70 8.70 11.04
C PRO A 102 0.09 7.76 10.00
N LEU A 103 0.42 6.48 10.07
CA LEU A 103 -0.16 5.45 9.21
C LEU A 103 -1.65 5.25 9.52
N GLY A 104 -2.02 5.21 10.80
CA GLY A 104 -3.40 5.14 11.25
C GLY A 104 -4.24 6.30 10.70
N GLN A 105 -3.75 7.52 10.79
CA GLN A 105 -4.42 8.70 10.23
C GLN A 105 -4.58 8.63 8.71
N THR A 106 -3.58 8.12 8.01
CA THR A 106 -3.65 7.90 6.56
C THR A 106 -4.72 6.85 6.22
N ILE A 107 -4.79 5.76 6.97
CA ILE A 107 -5.81 4.74 6.81
C ILE A 107 -7.20 5.35 7.01
N ASP A 108 -7.42 6.07 8.10
CA ASP A 108 -8.71 6.69 8.41
C ASP A 108 -9.15 7.71 7.34
N GLN A 109 -8.20 8.42 6.75
CA GLN A 109 -8.48 9.41 5.71
C GLN A 109 -8.88 8.81 4.36
N TYR A 110 -8.24 7.71 3.97
CA TYR A 110 -8.36 7.17 2.60
C TYR A 110 -9.19 5.90 2.50
N MET A 111 -9.38 5.15 3.60
CA MET A 111 -10.07 3.86 3.59
C MET A 111 -11.56 4.02 3.81
N ASP A 112 -12.33 3.40 2.93
CA ASP A 112 -13.78 3.28 3.01
C ASP A 112 -14.15 1.80 2.92
N GLU A 113 -14.55 1.22 4.05
CA GLU A 113 -14.92 -0.19 4.12
C GLU A 113 -16.10 -0.53 3.20
N ASN A 114 -17.07 0.37 3.09
CA ASN A 114 -18.23 0.15 2.23
C ASN A 114 -17.83 0.11 0.76
N ALA A 115 -16.89 0.98 0.34
CA ALA A 115 -16.36 0.98 -1.02
C ALA A 115 -15.57 -0.30 -1.32
N ILE A 116 -14.79 -0.80 -0.36
CA ILE A 116 -14.08 -2.07 -0.49
C ILE A 116 -15.07 -3.23 -0.65
N ARG A 117 -16.10 -3.30 0.19
CA ARG A 117 -17.12 -4.35 0.14
C ARG A 117 -17.99 -4.31 -1.11
N ALA A 118 -18.22 -3.13 -1.66
CA ALA A 118 -19.01 -2.93 -2.89
C ALA A 118 -18.20 -3.21 -4.17
N SER A 119 -16.87 -3.33 -4.08
CA SER A 119 -16.02 -3.59 -5.23
C SER A 119 -16.25 -4.98 -5.82
N HIS A 120 -16.18 -5.07 -7.14
CA HIS A 120 -16.15 -6.37 -7.83
C HIS A 120 -14.80 -7.08 -7.72
N ILE A 121 -13.75 -6.37 -7.33
CA ILE A 121 -12.42 -6.93 -7.08
C ILE A 121 -12.37 -7.44 -5.63
N LYS A 122 -12.03 -8.70 -5.46
CA LYS A 122 -11.85 -9.29 -4.13
C LYS A 122 -10.55 -8.80 -3.50
N TYR A 123 -10.60 -8.47 -2.23
CA TYR A 123 -9.48 -7.95 -1.46
C TYR A 123 -9.05 -8.91 -0.36
N GLY A 124 -7.74 -9.11 -0.22
CA GLY A 124 -7.14 -9.85 0.87
C GLY A 124 -5.89 -9.14 1.39
N LEU A 125 -5.65 -9.24 2.69
CA LEU A 125 -4.44 -8.71 3.32
C LEU A 125 -3.80 -9.78 4.21
N VAL A 126 -2.48 -9.64 4.34
CA VAL A 126 -1.65 -10.50 5.19
C VAL A 126 -0.98 -9.66 6.25
#